data_4e86fc449340b58f55fa2ceef8795281
#
_entry.id   4e86fc449340b58f55fa2ceef8795281
#
_cell.length_a   1.000
_cell.length_b   1.000
_cell.length_c   1.000
_cell.angle_alpha   90.00
_cell.angle_beta   90.00
_cell.angle_gamma   90.00
#
_symmetry.space_group_name_H-M   'P 1'
#
loop_
_entity.id
_entity.type
_entity.pdbx_description
1 polymer ?
#
loop_
_entity_poly.entity_id
_entity_poly.type
_entity_poly.pdbx_seq_one_letter_code
_entity_poly.pdbx_strand_id
1 'polypeptide(L)'
;RNSFPAVTTKKLAWKSVVSELLWFLEGSTDERRLAEIQFGKKRNEIVDKKTIWTANANKQGVELGYLNNETQKELGPVYGKQWRSWGRDVGGEDQIRKIILDLKNNPNSRRHIVSAWNVDKIDEMALPPCHTLFQFHVQDEKLSCQLYQRSADMFLGVPFNIASYSLLVCIFSEILNLKPGDFIWTGGDCHIYNNHFEQVKEQIQRKP
;
A
#
# COMPACT_ATOMS: atom_id res chain seq x y z
N ARG A 1 -11.25 -6.02 16.98
CA ARG A 1 -10.24 -6.95 17.51
C ARG A 1 -10.61 -8.41 17.29
N ASN A 2 -11.89 -8.72 17.09
CA ASN A 2 -12.36 -10.08 16.81
C ASN A 2 -12.74 -10.28 15.33
N SER A 3 -12.48 -9.32 14.46
CA SER A 3 -12.82 -9.36 13.05
C SER A 3 -11.82 -8.54 12.23
N PHE A 4 -11.81 -8.78 10.93
CA PHE A 4 -11.01 -7.99 9.98
C PHE A 4 -11.46 -6.52 10.00
N PRO A 5 -10.55 -5.54 10.19
CA PRO A 5 -10.90 -4.13 10.32
C PRO A 5 -11.20 -3.49 8.96
N ALA A 6 -12.40 -3.69 8.46
CA ALA A 6 -12.91 -3.01 7.27
C ALA A 6 -13.99 -2.00 7.65
N VAL A 7 -13.98 -0.83 7.04
CA VAL A 7 -15.05 0.16 7.21
C VAL A 7 -16.34 -0.37 6.58
N THR A 8 -17.42 -0.42 7.37
CA THR A 8 -18.74 -0.94 6.95
C THR A 8 -19.72 0.16 6.58
N THR A 9 -19.49 1.39 7.02
CA THR A 9 -20.36 2.55 6.77
C THR A 9 -20.27 3.10 5.34
N LYS A 10 -19.34 2.59 4.53
CA LYS A 10 -19.24 2.84 3.09
C LYS A 10 -18.78 1.61 2.34
N LYS A 11 -19.09 1.53 1.05
CA LYS A 11 -18.61 0.43 0.19
C LYS A 11 -17.09 0.57 -0.02
N LEU A 12 -16.34 -0.44 0.39
CA LEU A 12 -14.92 -0.56 0.10
C LEU A 12 -14.71 -1.32 -1.21
N ALA A 13 -13.94 -0.77 -2.14
CA ALA A 13 -13.59 -1.46 -3.39
C ALA A 13 -12.51 -2.53 -3.13
N TRP A 14 -12.94 -3.65 -2.54
CA TRP A 14 -12.06 -4.72 -2.05
C TRP A 14 -11.08 -5.24 -3.12
N LYS A 15 -11.57 -5.41 -4.36
CA LYS A 15 -10.73 -5.84 -5.47
C LYS A 15 -9.55 -4.88 -5.71
N SER A 16 -9.77 -3.58 -5.58
CA SER A 16 -8.70 -2.58 -5.71
C SER A 16 -7.70 -2.65 -4.56
N VAL A 17 -8.17 -2.86 -3.32
CA VAL A 17 -7.29 -3.06 -2.15
C VAL A 17 -6.35 -4.24 -2.37
N VAL A 18 -6.90 -5.40 -2.75
CA VAL A 18 -6.10 -6.62 -2.98
C VAL A 18 -5.13 -6.44 -4.13
N SER A 19 -5.60 -5.87 -5.25
CA SER A 19 -4.78 -5.68 -6.45
C SER A 19 -3.60 -4.75 -6.22
N GLU A 20 -3.80 -3.66 -5.50
CA GLU A 20 -2.74 -2.71 -5.18
C GLU A 20 -1.69 -3.33 -4.25
N LEU A 21 -2.13 -4.05 -3.21
CA LEU A 21 -1.21 -4.75 -2.30
C LEU A 21 -0.36 -5.79 -3.05
N LEU A 22 -0.96 -6.58 -3.93
CA LEU A 22 -0.24 -7.56 -4.75
C LEU A 22 0.75 -6.86 -5.69
N TRP A 23 0.38 -5.75 -6.29
CA TRP A 23 1.24 -4.96 -7.13
C TRP A 23 2.46 -4.40 -6.38
N PHE A 24 2.29 -3.91 -5.14
CA PHE A 24 3.40 -3.53 -4.27
C PHE A 24 4.30 -4.73 -3.94
N LEU A 25 3.72 -5.87 -3.62
CA LEU A 25 4.48 -7.10 -3.30
C LEU A 25 5.22 -7.67 -4.50
N GLU A 26 4.75 -7.46 -5.74
CA GLU A 26 5.51 -7.77 -6.96
C GLU A 26 6.72 -6.83 -7.15
N GLY A 27 6.75 -5.65 -6.52
CA GLY A 27 7.79 -4.64 -6.72
C GLY A 27 7.63 -3.83 -8.00
N SER A 28 6.49 -3.94 -8.65
CA SER A 28 6.21 -3.22 -9.89
C SER A 28 5.89 -1.75 -9.62
N THR A 29 6.24 -0.88 -10.57
CA THR A 29 5.97 0.56 -10.57
C THR A 29 5.17 1.00 -11.81
N ASP A 30 4.88 0.04 -12.69
CA ASP A 30 4.06 0.24 -13.88
C ASP A 30 2.56 0.14 -13.54
N GLU A 31 1.84 1.23 -13.69
CA GLU A 31 0.40 1.31 -13.43
C GLU A 31 -0.41 0.34 -14.32
N ARG A 32 0.05 0.05 -15.55
CA ARG A 32 -0.62 -0.93 -16.40
C ARG A 32 -0.54 -2.35 -15.82
N ARG A 33 0.53 -2.67 -15.05
CA ARG A 33 0.61 -3.94 -14.32
C ARG A 33 -0.45 -4.02 -13.21
N LEU A 34 -0.65 -2.93 -12.46
CA LEU A 34 -1.76 -2.85 -11.50
C LEU A 34 -3.11 -3.07 -12.18
N ALA A 35 -3.34 -2.44 -13.34
CA ALA A 35 -4.58 -2.62 -14.09
C ALA A 35 -4.80 -4.07 -14.54
N GLU A 36 -3.75 -4.79 -14.99
CA GLU A 36 -3.82 -6.22 -15.30
C GLU A 36 -4.31 -7.03 -14.09
N ILE A 37 -3.72 -6.83 -12.93
CA ILE A 37 -4.10 -7.52 -11.69
C ILE A 37 -5.55 -7.16 -11.31
N GLN A 38 -5.89 -5.88 -11.34
CA GLN A 38 -7.19 -5.38 -10.90
C GLN A 38 -8.34 -5.86 -11.80
N PHE A 39 -8.15 -5.89 -13.10
CA PHE A 39 -9.20 -6.27 -14.04
C PHE A 39 -9.15 -7.74 -14.44
N GLY A 40 -8.04 -8.45 -14.16
CA GLY A 40 -7.86 -9.87 -14.51
C GLY A 40 -7.82 -10.08 -16.03
N LYS A 41 -7.26 -9.13 -16.76
CA LYS A 41 -7.20 -9.10 -18.22
C LYS A 41 -5.79 -8.78 -18.71
N LYS A 42 -5.50 -9.14 -19.95
CA LYS A 42 -4.23 -8.78 -20.58
C LYS A 42 -4.16 -7.28 -20.88
N ARG A 43 -2.96 -6.76 -20.97
CA ARG A 43 -2.65 -5.34 -21.12
C ARG A 43 -3.36 -4.67 -22.31
N ASN A 44 -3.43 -5.35 -23.45
CA ASN A 44 -4.11 -4.86 -24.64
C ASN A 44 -5.65 -4.82 -24.53
N GLU A 45 -6.24 -5.48 -23.53
CA GLU A 45 -7.69 -5.51 -23.28
C GLU A 45 -8.14 -4.46 -22.25
N ILE A 46 -7.20 -3.72 -21.67
CA ILE A 46 -7.46 -2.77 -20.57
C ILE A 46 -6.97 -1.35 -20.86
N VAL A 47 -6.74 -1.02 -22.13
CA VAL A 47 -6.22 0.29 -22.57
C VAL A 47 -7.10 1.45 -22.06
N ASP A 48 -8.42 1.27 -22.06
CA ASP A 48 -9.42 2.23 -21.59
C ASP A 48 -9.65 2.20 -20.08
N LYS A 49 -9.12 1.21 -19.36
CA LYS A 49 -9.33 1.05 -17.92
C LYS A 49 -8.40 1.96 -17.12
N LYS A 50 -8.95 2.47 -16.01
CA LYS A 50 -8.21 3.34 -15.10
C LYS A 50 -8.14 2.71 -13.72
N THR A 51 -6.98 2.86 -13.07
CA THR A 51 -6.78 2.57 -11.66
C THR A 51 -6.69 3.88 -10.86
N ILE A 52 -6.55 3.78 -9.54
CA ILE A 52 -6.32 4.96 -8.69
C ILE A 52 -5.02 5.69 -9.05
N TRP A 53 -4.03 4.98 -9.63
CA TRP A 53 -2.72 5.51 -9.99
C TRP A 53 -2.63 6.11 -11.41
N THR A 54 -3.65 5.92 -12.24
CA THR A 54 -3.63 6.39 -13.64
C THR A 54 -3.44 7.90 -13.74
N ALA A 55 -4.07 8.68 -12.84
CA ALA A 55 -3.95 10.13 -12.83
C ALA A 55 -2.51 10.59 -12.50
N ASN A 56 -1.86 9.95 -11.51
CA ASN A 56 -0.48 10.25 -11.16
C ASN A 56 0.50 9.87 -12.27
N ALA A 57 0.32 8.73 -12.92
CA ALA A 57 1.15 8.34 -14.05
C ALA A 57 1.01 9.31 -15.23
N ASN A 58 -0.23 9.74 -15.53
CA ASN A 58 -0.51 10.63 -16.66
C ASN A 58 -0.09 12.07 -16.42
N LYS A 59 0.10 12.51 -15.19
CA LYS A 59 0.52 13.85 -14.83
C LYS A 59 1.95 13.84 -14.31
N GLN A 60 2.14 13.49 -13.04
CA GLN A 60 3.45 13.55 -12.40
C GLN A 60 4.50 12.64 -13.05
N GLY A 61 4.10 11.42 -13.44
CA GLY A 61 5.01 10.51 -14.15
C GLY A 61 5.50 11.09 -15.47
N VAL A 62 4.62 11.74 -16.24
CA VAL A 62 4.99 12.43 -17.49
C VAL A 62 5.87 13.65 -17.21
N GLU A 63 5.56 14.44 -16.19
CA GLU A 63 6.38 15.60 -15.78
C GLU A 63 7.80 15.19 -15.37
N LEU A 64 7.97 13.99 -14.80
CA LEU A 64 9.27 13.38 -14.47
C LEU A 64 9.96 12.72 -15.68
N GLY A 65 9.34 12.72 -16.85
CA GLY A 65 9.90 12.15 -18.08
C GLY A 65 9.74 10.63 -18.21
N TYR A 66 8.87 10.00 -17.39
CA TYR A 66 8.64 8.58 -17.46
C TYR A 66 7.79 8.16 -18.68
N LEU A 67 7.99 6.92 -19.10
CA LEU A 67 7.21 6.32 -20.17
C LEU A 67 5.74 6.27 -19.81
N ASN A 68 4.90 6.80 -20.69
CA ASN A 68 3.45 6.81 -20.54
C ASN A 68 2.78 6.58 -21.89
N ASN A 69 2.29 5.37 -22.10
CA ASN A 69 1.55 4.97 -23.28
C ASN A 69 0.44 3.95 -22.92
N GLU A 70 -0.18 3.36 -23.91
CA GLU A 70 -1.29 2.40 -23.70
C GLU A 70 -0.84 1.11 -22.99
N THR A 71 0.42 0.72 -23.15
CA THR A 71 0.96 -0.55 -22.64
C THR A 71 1.82 -0.41 -21.40
N GLN A 72 2.34 0.79 -21.11
CA GLN A 72 3.17 1.04 -19.93
C GLN A 72 2.95 2.47 -19.43
N LYS A 73 2.78 2.60 -18.12
CA LYS A 73 2.64 3.88 -17.43
C LYS A 73 3.48 3.85 -16.15
N GLU A 74 4.68 4.38 -16.25
CA GLU A 74 5.67 4.33 -15.19
C GLU A 74 5.43 5.44 -14.14
N LEU A 75 5.64 5.09 -12.87
CA LEU A 75 5.44 5.96 -11.72
C LEU A 75 6.75 6.31 -10.99
N GLY A 76 7.87 5.78 -11.45
CA GLY A 76 9.14 5.89 -10.75
C GLY A 76 9.22 4.98 -9.54
N PRO A 77 10.23 5.15 -8.67
CA PRO A 77 10.56 4.19 -7.61
C PRO A 77 9.61 4.25 -6.41
N VAL A 78 8.30 4.17 -6.65
CA VAL A 78 7.24 4.18 -5.62
C VAL A 78 7.23 2.88 -4.79
N TYR A 79 6.34 2.76 -3.83
CA TYR A 79 6.17 1.69 -2.83
C TYR A 79 6.78 0.32 -3.15
N GLY A 80 6.35 -0.31 -4.25
CA GLY A 80 6.77 -1.65 -4.61
C GLY A 80 8.28 -1.75 -4.86
N LYS A 81 8.85 -0.77 -5.56
CA LYS A 81 10.30 -0.69 -5.80
C LYS A 81 11.06 -0.56 -4.48
N GLN A 82 10.60 0.29 -3.55
CA GLN A 82 11.26 0.45 -2.26
C GLN A 82 11.15 -0.81 -1.41
N TRP A 83 10.02 -1.49 -1.41
CA TRP A 83 9.82 -2.71 -0.63
C TRP A 83 10.66 -3.89 -1.13
N ARG A 84 10.84 -4.01 -2.46
CA ARG A 84 11.43 -5.21 -3.09
C ARG A 84 12.83 -5.02 -3.64
N SER A 85 13.32 -3.77 -3.75
CA SER A 85 14.65 -3.46 -4.29
C SER A 85 15.15 -2.09 -3.82
N TRP A 86 15.35 -1.95 -2.51
CA TRP A 86 15.85 -0.71 -1.89
C TRP A 86 17.31 -0.40 -2.25
N GLY A 87 17.60 0.86 -2.53
CA GLY A 87 18.96 1.42 -2.57
C GLY A 87 19.75 1.19 -3.85
N ARG A 88 19.28 0.35 -4.80
CA ARG A 88 19.93 0.13 -6.09
C ARG A 88 18.91 -0.05 -7.19
N ASP A 89 19.28 0.28 -8.43
CA ASP A 89 18.40 0.07 -9.58
C ASP A 89 18.26 -1.41 -9.90
N VAL A 90 19.32 -2.17 -9.72
CA VAL A 90 19.34 -3.63 -9.87
C VAL A 90 20.00 -4.27 -8.64
N GLY A 91 19.38 -5.32 -8.10
CA GLY A 91 19.92 -6.08 -6.97
C GLY A 91 19.93 -5.31 -5.64
N GLY A 92 19.00 -4.39 -5.43
CA GLY A 92 18.78 -3.72 -4.15
C GLY A 92 18.25 -4.66 -3.06
N GLU A 93 18.18 -4.17 -1.83
CA GLU A 93 17.68 -4.95 -0.69
C GLU A 93 16.19 -5.23 -0.81
N ASP A 94 15.79 -6.49 -0.81
CA ASP A 94 14.40 -6.92 -0.72
C ASP A 94 13.95 -6.90 0.75
N GLN A 95 13.37 -5.78 1.18
CA GLN A 95 12.93 -5.59 2.55
C GLN A 95 11.83 -6.59 2.96
N ILE A 96 10.94 -6.97 2.03
CA ILE A 96 9.85 -7.94 2.29
C ILE A 96 10.43 -9.33 2.55
N ARG A 97 11.34 -9.80 1.70
CA ARG A 97 12.02 -11.08 1.90
C ARG A 97 12.79 -11.10 3.21
N LYS A 98 13.56 -10.05 3.45
CA LYS A 98 14.36 -9.91 4.67
C LYS A 98 13.50 -9.96 5.93
N ILE A 99 12.42 -9.18 5.99
CA ILE A 99 11.59 -9.12 7.19
C ILE A 99 10.87 -10.44 7.46
N ILE A 100 10.45 -11.19 6.43
CA ILE A 100 9.87 -12.53 6.60
C ILE A 100 10.90 -13.48 7.21
N LEU A 101 12.14 -13.47 6.71
CA LEU A 101 13.23 -14.29 7.27
C LEU A 101 13.57 -13.88 8.71
N ASP A 102 13.64 -12.58 8.99
CA ASP A 102 13.96 -12.06 10.33
C ASP A 102 12.83 -12.41 11.33
N LEU A 103 11.56 -12.27 10.94
CA LEU A 103 10.41 -12.67 11.77
C LEU A 103 10.41 -14.17 12.10
N LYS A 104 10.83 -15.00 11.13
CA LYS A 104 10.93 -16.45 11.32
C LYS A 104 12.07 -16.84 12.25
N ASN A 105 13.25 -16.20 12.10
CA ASN A 105 14.46 -16.60 12.80
C ASN A 105 14.67 -15.87 14.14
N ASN A 106 14.15 -14.66 14.27
CA ASN A 106 14.29 -13.82 15.46
C ASN A 106 13.00 -13.00 15.71
N PRO A 107 11.88 -13.63 16.06
CA PRO A 107 10.58 -12.96 16.22
C PRO A 107 10.59 -11.84 17.28
N ASN A 108 11.50 -11.91 18.26
CA ASN A 108 11.61 -10.92 19.34
C ASN A 108 12.44 -9.68 18.96
N SER A 109 12.93 -9.61 17.72
CA SER A 109 13.69 -8.43 17.26
C SER A 109 12.79 -7.19 17.22
N ARG A 110 13.36 -6.04 17.49
CA ARG A 110 12.73 -4.71 17.39
C ARG A 110 13.06 -3.99 16.09
N ARG A 111 13.57 -4.73 15.09
CA ARG A 111 14.06 -4.20 13.79
C ARG A 111 13.19 -4.64 12.61
N HIS A 112 12.00 -5.17 12.86
CA HIS A 112 11.09 -5.61 11.82
C HIS A 112 10.38 -4.42 11.16
N ILE A 113 11.15 -3.57 10.46
CA ILE A 113 10.68 -2.34 9.82
C ILE A 113 10.83 -2.48 8.31
N VAL A 114 9.81 -2.03 7.58
CA VAL A 114 9.84 -1.79 6.13
C VAL A 114 9.57 -0.31 5.89
N SER A 115 10.44 0.36 5.13
CA SER A 115 10.28 1.76 4.76
C SER A 115 10.03 1.90 3.26
N ALA A 116 9.11 2.77 2.90
CA ALA A 116 8.94 3.24 1.53
C ALA A 116 9.53 4.65 1.34
N TRP A 117 9.86 5.35 2.44
CA TRP A 117 10.39 6.70 2.42
C TRP A 117 11.89 6.69 2.17
N ASN A 118 12.29 6.76 0.92
CA ASN A 118 13.69 6.81 0.49
C ASN A 118 14.05 8.24 0.09
N VAL A 119 14.77 8.94 0.98
CA VAL A 119 15.10 10.36 0.82
C VAL A 119 15.84 10.65 -0.48
N ASP A 120 16.73 9.75 -0.91
CA ASP A 120 17.49 9.92 -2.15
C ASP A 120 16.64 9.77 -3.43
N LYS A 121 15.41 9.22 -3.30
CA LYS A 121 14.55 8.87 -4.42
C LYS A 121 13.18 9.58 -4.43
N ILE A 122 12.92 10.43 -3.44
CA ILE A 122 11.61 11.11 -3.29
C ILE A 122 11.26 11.92 -4.54
N ASP A 123 12.21 12.67 -5.08
CA ASP A 123 12.00 13.55 -6.23
C ASP A 123 11.84 12.78 -7.56
N GLU A 124 12.17 11.48 -7.56
CA GLU A 124 11.95 10.59 -8.70
C GLU A 124 10.58 9.89 -8.66
N MET A 125 9.78 10.07 -7.60
CA MET A 125 8.50 9.40 -7.43
C MET A 125 7.35 10.26 -7.95
N ALA A 126 6.49 9.70 -8.80
CA ALA A 126 5.28 10.39 -9.25
C ALA A 126 4.35 10.76 -8.08
N LEU A 127 4.42 10.02 -6.98
CA LEU A 127 3.77 10.34 -5.71
C LEU A 127 4.62 9.84 -4.54
N PRO A 128 5.20 10.75 -3.73
CA PRO A 128 5.90 10.36 -2.50
C PRO A 128 5.01 9.57 -1.53
N PRO A 129 5.52 8.50 -0.89
CA PRO A 129 4.71 7.59 -0.10
C PRO A 129 3.95 8.27 1.04
N CYS A 130 2.64 8.14 1.08
CA CYS A 130 1.79 8.60 2.18
C CYS A 130 1.93 7.69 3.40
N HIS A 131 1.82 6.36 3.22
CA HIS A 131 2.15 5.35 4.23
C HIS A 131 3.64 5.03 4.14
N THR A 132 4.42 5.70 5.01
CA THR A 132 5.86 5.83 4.87
C THR A 132 6.65 4.65 5.36
N LEU A 133 6.24 4.06 6.49
CA LEU A 133 6.85 2.88 7.09
C LEU A 133 5.84 2.07 7.88
N PHE A 134 6.14 0.79 8.00
CA PHE A 134 5.42 -0.08 8.92
C PHE A 134 6.38 -1.01 9.67
N GLN A 135 5.97 -1.42 10.87
CA GLN A 135 6.75 -2.27 11.77
C GLN A 135 5.89 -3.44 12.24
N PHE A 136 6.48 -4.63 12.21
CA PHE A 136 5.87 -5.81 12.80
C PHE A 136 6.36 -6.07 14.22
N HIS A 137 5.49 -6.67 15.01
CA HIS A 137 5.77 -7.16 16.36
C HIS A 137 5.12 -8.51 16.59
N VAL A 138 5.87 -9.45 17.15
CA VAL A 138 5.36 -10.77 17.52
C VAL A 138 5.27 -10.86 19.02
N GLN A 139 4.09 -11.20 19.54
CA GLN A 139 3.86 -11.50 20.95
C GLN A 139 2.75 -12.55 21.08
N ASP A 140 2.94 -13.53 21.96
CA ASP A 140 1.97 -14.58 22.23
C ASP A 140 1.47 -15.29 20.96
N GLU A 141 2.40 -15.64 20.05
CA GLU A 141 2.14 -16.25 18.75
C GLU A 141 1.25 -15.40 17.81
N LYS A 142 1.15 -14.09 18.05
CA LYS A 142 0.39 -13.15 17.23
C LYS A 142 1.32 -12.15 16.55
N LEU A 143 1.07 -11.93 15.26
CA LEU A 143 1.76 -10.92 14.46
C LEU A 143 0.93 -9.64 14.42
N SER A 144 1.43 -8.58 15.02
CA SER A 144 0.86 -7.24 14.99
C SER A 144 1.64 -6.34 14.03
N CYS A 145 0.99 -5.31 13.47
CA CYS A 145 1.62 -4.34 12.60
C CYS A 145 1.23 -2.92 12.99
N GLN A 146 2.22 -2.04 13.08
CA GLN A 146 2.00 -0.60 13.19
C GLN A 146 2.39 0.09 11.88
N LEU A 147 1.49 0.93 11.36
CA LEU A 147 1.70 1.77 10.20
C LEU A 147 1.81 3.24 10.62
N TYR A 148 2.83 3.94 10.16
CA TYR A 148 2.87 5.39 10.16
C TYR A 148 2.52 5.94 8.78
N GLN A 149 1.47 6.77 8.72
CA GLN A 149 0.98 7.43 7.51
C GLN A 149 1.12 8.94 7.67
N ARG A 150 2.06 9.56 6.92
CA ARG A 150 2.37 10.99 7.02
C ARG A 150 1.25 11.91 6.52
N SER A 151 0.47 11.44 5.56
CA SER A 151 -0.62 12.18 4.93
C SER A 151 -1.81 11.24 4.74
N ALA A 152 -2.95 11.59 5.31
CA ALA A 152 -4.07 10.70 5.53
C ALA A 152 -5.39 11.34 5.11
N ASP A 153 -5.85 11.05 3.87
CA ASP A 153 -7.21 11.33 3.44
C ASP A 153 -8.16 10.39 4.19
N MET A 154 -8.82 10.95 5.21
CA MET A 154 -9.68 10.19 6.13
C MET A 154 -10.90 9.59 5.44
N PHE A 155 -11.38 10.20 4.35
CA PHE A 155 -12.57 9.73 3.67
C PHE A 155 -12.28 8.64 2.64
N LEU A 156 -11.30 8.83 1.74
CA LEU A 156 -10.99 7.86 0.69
C LEU A 156 -9.80 6.97 1.05
N GLY A 157 -8.65 7.54 1.39
CA GLY A 157 -7.39 6.81 1.51
C GLY A 157 -7.33 5.89 2.74
N VAL A 158 -7.59 6.42 3.93
CA VAL A 158 -7.42 5.69 5.19
C VAL A 158 -8.20 4.37 5.27
N PRO A 159 -9.49 4.29 4.87
CA PRO A 159 -10.20 3.01 4.85
C PRO A 159 -9.52 1.93 3.98
N PHE A 160 -8.97 2.32 2.84
CA PHE A 160 -8.22 1.42 1.95
C PHE A 160 -6.89 1.00 2.59
N ASN A 161 -6.14 1.95 3.17
CA ASN A 161 -4.86 1.66 3.78
C ASN A 161 -5.01 0.72 4.99
N ILE A 162 -6.01 0.93 5.86
CA ILE A 162 -6.33 0.03 6.97
C ILE A 162 -6.60 -1.39 6.45
N ALA A 163 -7.45 -1.53 5.44
CA ALA A 163 -7.79 -2.83 4.88
C ALA A 163 -6.58 -3.50 4.22
N SER A 164 -5.76 -2.76 3.48
CA SER A 164 -4.56 -3.26 2.80
C SER A 164 -3.52 -3.80 3.80
N TYR A 165 -3.17 -3.03 4.82
CA TYR A 165 -2.19 -3.46 5.82
C TYR A 165 -2.72 -4.55 6.76
N SER A 166 -4.02 -4.56 7.04
CA SER A 166 -4.64 -5.68 7.77
C SER A 166 -4.59 -6.98 6.96
N LEU A 167 -4.79 -6.90 5.64
CA LEU A 167 -4.60 -8.03 4.74
C LEU A 167 -3.13 -8.49 4.72
N LEU A 168 -2.18 -7.55 4.70
CA LEU A 168 -0.76 -7.86 4.79
C LEU A 168 -0.42 -8.63 6.09
N VAL A 169 -1.00 -8.21 7.23
CA VAL A 169 -0.86 -8.95 8.50
C VAL A 169 -1.37 -10.38 8.37
N CYS A 170 -2.55 -10.58 7.78
CA CYS A 170 -3.11 -11.92 7.57
C CYS A 170 -2.21 -12.78 6.69
N ILE A 171 -1.71 -12.24 5.56
CA ILE A 171 -0.82 -12.96 4.64
C ILE A 171 0.49 -13.36 5.35
N PHE A 172 1.12 -12.43 6.08
CA PHE A 172 2.37 -12.73 6.77
C PHE A 172 2.17 -13.68 7.95
N SER A 173 1.04 -13.58 8.65
CA SER A 173 0.70 -14.52 9.74
C SER A 173 0.59 -15.94 9.19
N GLU A 174 -0.06 -16.13 8.04
CA GLU A 174 -0.17 -17.45 7.39
C GLU A 174 1.20 -17.99 6.98
N ILE A 175 2.02 -17.18 6.31
CA ILE A 175 3.39 -17.57 5.88
C ILE A 175 4.27 -17.97 7.07
N LEU A 176 4.09 -17.32 8.23
CA LEU A 176 4.91 -17.51 9.42
C LEU A 176 4.32 -18.51 10.41
N ASN A 177 3.14 -19.08 10.13
CA ASN A 177 2.37 -19.93 11.05
C ASN A 177 2.11 -19.22 12.40
N LEU A 178 1.74 -17.94 12.33
CA LEU A 178 1.34 -17.11 13.47
C LEU A 178 -0.15 -16.77 13.36
N LYS A 179 -0.75 -16.30 14.45
CA LYS A 179 -2.10 -15.74 14.44
C LYS A 179 -2.04 -14.25 14.08
N PRO A 180 -3.01 -13.71 13.33
CA PRO A 180 -3.12 -12.26 13.18
C PRO A 180 -3.33 -11.57 14.52
N GLY A 181 -2.51 -10.55 14.79
CA GLY A 181 -2.59 -9.69 15.96
C GLY A 181 -3.32 -8.39 15.68
N ASP A 182 -2.92 -7.32 16.35
CA ASP A 182 -3.49 -5.99 16.19
C ASP A 182 -2.86 -5.26 14.98
N PHE A 183 -3.69 -4.53 14.24
CA PHE A 183 -3.23 -3.50 13.33
C PHE A 183 -3.39 -2.13 14.01
N ILE A 184 -2.27 -1.42 14.14
CA ILE A 184 -2.18 -0.10 14.77
C ILE A 184 -1.90 0.93 13.66
N TRP A 185 -2.79 1.91 13.51
CA TRP A 185 -2.62 2.99 12.55
C TRP A 185 -2.26 4.29 13.25
N THR A 186 -1.23 4.98 12.77
CA THR A 186 -0.78 6.28 13.26
C THR A 186 -0.79 7.27 12.11
N GLY A 187 -1.61 8.32 12.21
CA GLY A 187 -1.71 9.39 11.22
C GLY A 187 -0.90 10.62 11.61
N GLY A 188 -0.18 11.19 10.65
CA GLY A 188 0.42 12.51 10.74
C GLY A 188 -0.60 13.59 10.38
N ASP A 189 -0.55 14.15 9.17
CA ASP A 189 -1.56 15.06 8.66
C ASP A 189 -2.82 14.31 8.27
N CYS A 190 -3.84 14.36 9.13
CA CYS A 190 -5.14 13.75 8.91
C CYS A 190 -6.13 14.81 8.42
N HIS A 191 -6.65 14.64 7.20
CA HIS A 191 -7.49 15.64 6.56
C HIS A 191 -8.69 15.04 5.82
N ILE A 192 -9.67 15.89 5.55
CA ILE A 192 -10.81 15.62 4.68
C ILE A 192 -10.81 16.69 3.58
N TYR A 193 -10.82 16.27 2.33
CA TYR A 193 -10.91 17.21 1.21
C TYR A 193 -12.25 17.92 1.17
N ASN A 194 -12.27 19.20 0.79
CA ASN A 194 -13.46 20.06 0.79
C ASN A 194 -14.63 19.47 -0.03
N ASN A 195 -14.31 18.79 -1.14
CA ASN A 195 -15.31 18.14 -2.01
C ASN A 195 -15.91 16.84 -1.42
N HIS A 196 -15.47 16.41 -0.22
CA HIS A 196 -15.98 15.22 0.46
C HIS A 196 -16.81 15.52 1.72
N PHE A 197 -17.00 16.77 2.09
CA PHE A 197 -17.69 17.12 3.34
C PHE A 197 -19.13 16.61 3.39
N GLU A 198 -19.89 16.72 2.29
CA GLU A 198 -21.27 16.23 2.27
C GLU A 198 -21.34 14.71 2.37
N GLN A 199 -20.45 14.00 1.71
CA GLN A 199 -20.35 12.53 1.78
C GLN A 199 -19.95 12.05 3.19
N VAL A 200 -19.05 12.79 3.85
CA VAL A 200 -18.66 12.49 5.25
C VAL A 200 -19.84 12.72 6.18
N LYS A 201 -20.59 13.82 6.06
CA LYS A 201 -21.79 14.08 6.85
C LYS A 201 -22.80 12.95 6.71
N GLU A 202 -23.00 12.43 5.50
CA GLU A 202 -23.85 11.27 5.27
C GLU A 202 -23.29 10.00 5.93
N GLN A 203 -21.98 9.74 5.77
CA GLN A 203 -21.36 8.54 6.27
C GLN A 203 -21.44 8.42 7.80
N ILE A 204 -21.22 9.50 8.54
CA ILE A 204 -21.25 9.50 10.02
C ILE A 204 -22.64 9.25 10.60
N GLN A 205 -23.69 9.36 9.80
CA GLN A 205 -25.07 9.02 10.19
C GLN A 205 -25.37 7.52 10.06
N ARG A 206 -24.53 6.76 9.36
CA ARG A 206 -24.73 5.33 9.14
C ARG A 206 -24.27 4.53 10.36
N LYS A 207 -25.08 3.53 10.71
CA LYS A 207 -24.66 2.56 11.73
C LYS A 207 -23.64 1.58 11.12
N PRO A 208 -22.60 1.18 11.89
CA PRO A 208 -21.64 0.15 11.49
C PRO A 208 -22.30 -1.20 11.24
#